data_054925e0bb335693a7a83c770de1a9d7
#
_entry.id   054925e0bb335693a7a83c770de1a9d7
#
_cell.length_a   1.000
_cell.length_b   1.000
_cell.length_c   1.000
_cell.angle_alpha   90.00
_cell.angle_beta   90.00
_cell.angle_gamma   90.00
#
_symmetry.space_group_name_H-M   'P 1'
#
loop_
_entity.id
_entity.type
_entity.pdbx_description
1 polymer ?
#
loop_
_entity_poly.entity_id
_entity_poly.type
_entity_poly.pdbx_seq_one_letter_code
_entity_poly.pdbx_strand_id
1 'polypeptide(L)'
;MIEATYSDRKSAVQILSKSFDSNKSVEYVIKGGPKRRTQIRALMEYAFDMCMLFGEVYISDDKKACALILLPYKKKLTLKSIELDIKILFFCSGIKKLSKVLKREEAIRDFHPENKYAHLWFLGVLPQEQRKGYGSKLLAELTASYSKRHLPVYLETSTRSNLPWYARHGFTLVKELRLGYSLFILKKDLTLYHAFARN
;
A
#
# COMPACT_ATOMS: atom_id res chain seq x y z
N MET A 1 -8.28 4.25 14.71
CA MET A 1 -7.72 3.00 14.08
C MET A 1 -7.07 2.13 15.11
N ILE A 2 -7.11 0.82 14.94
CA ILE A 2 -6.44 -0.20 15.77
C ILE A 2 -5.30 -0.83 14.98
N GLU A 3 -4.20 -1.13 15.65
CA GLU A 3 -3.15 -1.96 15.07
C GLU A 3 -3.67 -3.40 14.98
N ALA A 4 -3.63 -3.96 13.78
CA ALA A 4 -4.20 -5.27 13.51
C ALA A 4 -3.26 -6.39 13.97
N THR A 5 -3.85 -7.51 14.33
CA THR A 5 -3.15 -8.76 14.64
C THR A 5 -3.41 -9.81 13.56
N TYR A 6 -2.78 -10.97 13.65
CA TYR A 6 -3.07 -12.08 12.73
C TYR A 6 -4.54 -12.56 12.79
N SER A 7 -5.26 -12.31 13.88
CA SER A 7 -6.71 -12.59 13.97
C SER A 7 -7.54 -11.72 13.01
N ASP A 8 -7.03 -10.55 12.62
CA ASP A 8 -7.68 -9.63 11.69
C ASP A 8 -7.38 -9.91 10.22
N ARG A 9 -6.46 -10.85 9.94
CA ARG A 9 -6.00 -11.20 8.59
C ARG A 9 -7.15 -11.45 7.61
N LYS A 10 -8.13 -12.24 8.02
CA LYS A 10 -9.30 -12.56 7.17
C LYS A 10 -10.09 -11.30 6.79
N SER A 11 -10.34 -10.42 7.75
CA SER A 11 -11.07 -9.17 7.54
C SER A 11 -10.27 -8.19 6.66
N ALA A 12 -8.99 -7.98 6.95
CA ALA A 12 -8.10 -7.11 6.18
C ALA A 12 -8.00 -7.57 4.71
N VAL A 13 -7.73 -8.85 4.48
CA VAL A 13 -7.66 -9.44 3.14
C VAL A 13 -8.99 -9.31 2.39
N GLN A 14 -10.13 -9.48 3.07
CA GLN A 14 -11.45 -9.31 2.46
C GLN A 14 -11.69 -7.86 2.05
N ILE A 15 -11.39 -6.89 2.92
CA ILE A 15 -11.52 -5.46 2.63
C ILE A 15 -10.69 -5.10 1.40
N LEU A 16 -9.41 -5.45 1.42
CA LEU A 16 -8.48 -5.10 0.35
C LEU A 16 -8.82 -5.80 -0.97
N SER A 17 -9.14 -7.10 -0.94
CA SER A 17 -9.51 -7.83 -2.16
C SER A 17 -10.72 -7.24 -2.86
N LYS A 18 -11.74 -6.77 -2.10
CA LYS A 18 -12.92 -6.10 -2.66
C LYS A 18 -12.62 -4.68 -3.11
N SER A 19 -11.80 -3.94 -2.35
CA SER A 19 -11.45 -2.56 -2.65
C SER A 19 -10.57 -2.43 -3.90
N PHE A 20 -9.73 -3.42 -4.16
CA PHE A 20 -8.76 -3.42 -5.26
C PHE A 20 -9.16 -4.35 -6.43
N ASP A 21 -10.41 -4.82 -6.47
CA ASP A 21 -10.87 -5.76 -7.50
C ASP A 21 -10.69 -5.23 -8.92
N SER A 22 -10.86 -3.94 -9.20
CA SER A 22 -10.68 -3.31 -10.51
C SER A 22 -9.43 -2.39 -10.59
N ASN A 23 -8.45 -2.56 -9.70
CA ASN A 23 -7.28 -1.70 -9.64
C ASN A 23 -6.25 -2.08 -10.71
N LYS A 24 -5.87 -1.13 -11.58
CA LYS A 24 -4.94 -1.36 -12.70
C LYS A 24 -3.54 -1.80 -12.25
N SER A 25 -3.05 -1.32 -11.10
CA SER A 25 -1.76 -1.73 -10.56
C SER A 25 -1.80 -3.19 -10.08
N VAL A 26 -2.92 -3.63 -9.51
CA VAL A 26 -3.14 -5.03 -9.13
C VAL A 26 -3.25 -5.91 -10.39
N GLU A 27 -4.03 -5.49 -11.38
CA GLU A 27 -4.16 -6.21 -12.66
C GLU A 27 -2.84 -6.36 -13.41
N TYR A 28 -1.95 -5.39 -13.28
CA TYR A 28 -0.61 -5.47 -13.85
C TYR A 28 0.21 -6.62 -13.24
N VAL A 29 0.09 -6.85 -11.95
CA VAL A 29 0.86 -7.86 -11.20
C VAL A 29 0.30 -9.27 -11.39
N ILE A 30 -1.03 -9.45 -11.38
CA ILE A 30 -1.68 -10.77 -11.47
C ILE A 30 -1.74 -11.32 -12.90
N LYS A 31 -1.84 -12.66 -13.03
CA LYS A 31 -2.00 -13.32 -14.35
C LYS A 31 -3.32 -12.99 -15.03
N GLY A 32 -4.39 -12.81 -14.23
CA GLY A 32 -5.77 -12.66 -14.72
C GLY A 32 -6.45 -14.00 -15.04
N GLY A 33 -7.50 -13.95 -15.87
CA GLY A 33 -8.26 -15.12 -16.28
C GLY A 33 -9.22 -15.67 -15.20
N PRO A 34 -9.67 -16.94 -15.30
CA PRO A 34 -10.71 -17.50 -14.42
C PRO A 34 -10.35 -17.47 -12.94
N LYS A 35 -9.05 -17.52 -12.60
CA LYS A 35 -8.55 -17.48 -11.21
C LYS A 35 -8.24 -16.08 -10.68
N ARG A 36 -8.68 -15.01 -11.38
CA ARG A 36 -8.36 -13.62 -11.06
C ARG A 36 -8.64 -13.26 -9.60
N ARG A 37 -9.83 -13.57 -9.09
CA ARG A 37 -10.21 -13.28 -7.69
C ARG A 37 -9.32 -13.99 -6.67
N THR A 38 -8.96 -15.24 -6.93
CA THR A 38 -8.04 -16.01 -6.08
C THR A 38 -6.63 -15.39 -6.08
N GLN A 39 -6.18 -14.88 -7.24
CA GLN A 39 -4.89 -14.21 -7.36
C GLN A 39 -4.86 -12.87 -6.62
N ILE A 40 -5.93 -12.06 -6.71
CA ILE A 40 -6.07 -10.81 -5.95
C ILE A 40 -6.02 -11.11 -4.45
N ARG A 41 -6.79 -12.12 -4.00
CA ARG A 41 -6.77 -12.54 -2.61
C ARG A 41 -5.36 -12.96 -2.15
N ALA A 42 -4.68 -13.79 -2.92
CA ALA A 42 -3.31 -14.22 -2.61
C ALA A 42 -2.33 -13.04 -2.55
N LEU A 43 -2.48 -12.04 -3.42
CA LEU A 43 -1.70 -10.80 -3.37
C LEU A 43 -1.96 -10.01 -2.09
N MET A 44 -3.22 -9.89 -1.66
CA MET A 44 -3.56 -9.19 -0.41
C MET A 44 -3.11 -9.96 0.83
N GLU A 45 -3.16 -11.29 0.80
CA GLU A 45 -2.59 -12.15 1.84
C GLU A 45 -1.08 -11.97 1.96
N TYR A 46 -0.36 -11.99 0.83
CA TYR A 46 1.07 -11.72 0.78
C TYR A 46 1.41 -10.34 1.35
N ALA A 47 0.69 -9.30 0.91
CA ALA A 47 0.94 -7.93 1.37
C ALA A 47 0.67 -7.78 2.88
N PHE A 48 -0.40 -8.40 3.39
CA PHE A 48 -0.68 -8.44 4.82
C PHE A 48 0.47 -9.11 5.60
N ASP A 49 0.87 -10.31 5.19
CA ASP A 49 1.89 -11.08 5.88
C ASP A 49 3.26 -10.35 5.84
N MET A 50 3.62 -9.71 4.71
CA MET A 50 4.83 -8.91 4.60
C MET A 50 4.79 -7.66 5.50
N CYS A 51 3.64 -6.99 5.64
CA CYS A 51 3.50 -5.85 6.53
C CYS A 51 3.50 -6.27 7.99
N MET A 52 2.97 -7.44 8.34
CA MET A 52 3.10 -8.01 9.69
C MET A 52 4.56 -8.34 10.05
N LEU A 53 5.38 -8.74 9.08
CA LEU A 53 6.81 -9.05 9.30
C LEU A 53 7.69 -7.79 9.34
N PHE A 54 7.45 -6.83 8.46
CA PHE A 54 8.37 -5.74 8.19
C PHE A 54 7.72 -4.35 8.21
N GLY A 55 6.54 -4.25 8.78
CA GLY A 55 5.78 -3.01 8.79
C GLY A 55 4.72 -2.97 9.87
N GLU A 56 3.56 -2.46 9.51
CA GLU A 56 2.43 -2.28 10.40
C GLU A 56 1.13 -2.43 9.59
N VAL A 57 0.12 -2.99 10.21
CA VAL A 57 -1.22 -3.12 9.63
C VAL A 57 -2.21 -2.41 10.53
N TYR A 58 -3.06 -1.58 9.95
CA TYR A 58 -4.11 -0.90 10.69
C TYR A 58 -5.47 -1.21 10.11
N ILE A 59 -6.45 -1.36 10.99
CA ILE A 59 -7.85 -1.61 10.62
C ILE A 59 -8.75 -0.63 11.37
N SER A 60 -9.87 -0.23 10.77
CA SER A 60 -10.88 0.56 11.49
C SER A 60 -11.60 -0.29 12.52
N ASP A 61 -12.06 0.34 13.61
CA ASP A 61 -12.69 -0.34 14.75
C ASP A 61 -13.87 -1.24 14.33
N ASP A 62 -14.60 -0.82 13.31
CA ASP A 62 -15.74 -1.52 12.72
C ASP A 62 -15.36 -2.44 11.53
N LYS A 63 -14.05 -2.64 11.28
CA LYS A 63 -13.50 -3.50 10.23
C LYS A 63 -14.01 -3.19 8.81
N LYS A 64 -14.19 -1.89 8.49
CA LYS A 64 -14.64 -1.42 7.18
C LYS A 64 -13.53 -0.86 6.32
N ALA A 65 -12.42 -0.46 6.92
CA ALA A 65 -11.23 0.07 6.25
C ALA A 65 -9.96 -0.59 6.79
N CYS A 66 -8.95 -0.71 5.93
CA CYS A 66 -7.66 -1.30 6.29
C CYS A 66 -6.54 -0.58 5.55
N ALA A 67 -5.39 -0.41 6.22
CA ALA A 67 -4.16 0.12 5.65
C ALA A 67 -2.98 -0.82 5.94
N LEU A 68 -2.20 -1.11 4.91
CA LEU A 68 -0.97 -1.88 4.99
C LEU A 68 0.21 -0.94 4.77
N ILE A 69 1.08 -0.87 5.76
CA ILE A 69 2.29 -0.05 5.72
C ILE A 69 3.51 -0.95 5.78
N LEU A 70 4.34 -0.87 4.75
CA LEU A 70 5.65 -1.49 4.75
C LEU A 70 6.68 -0.47 5.25
N LEU A 71 7.65 -0.92 6.06
CA LEU A 71 8.79 -0.13 6.49
C LEU A 71 10.05 -0.70 5.83
N PRO A 72 10.44 -0.20 4.65
CA PRO A 72 11.49 -0.83 3.86
C PRO A 72 12.82 -1.00 4.59
N TYR A 73 13.14 -0.08 5.50
CA TYR A 73 14.35 -0.16 6.34
C TYR A 73 14.32 -1.29 7.37
N LYS A 74 13.15 -1.91 7.63
CA LYS A 74 13.02 -3.10 8.50
C LYS A 74 13.10 -4.40 7.69
N LYS A 75 13.00 -4.33 6.35
CA LYS A 75 12.96 -5.52 5.49
C LYS A 75 14.27 -6.29 5.61
N LYS A 76 14.14 -7.58 5.90
CA LYS A 76 15.24 -8.54 6.02
C LYS A 76 14.93 -9.78 5.21
N LEU A 77 15.96 -10.45 4.74
CA LEU A 77 15.81 -11.77 4.14
C LEU A 77 15.59 -12.81 5.24
N THR A 78 14.39 -13.37 5.31
CA THR A 78 14.02 -14.40 6.28
C THR A 78 13.45 -15.61 5.54
N LEU A 79 13.51 -16.81 6.14
CA LEU A 79 12.88 -18.00 5.55
C LEU A 79 11.40 -17.76 5.23
N LYS A 80 10.70 -17.03 6.13
CA LYS A 80 9.29 -16.71 5.92
C LYS A 80 9.06 -15.76 4.76
N SER A 81 9.89 -14.72 4.60
CA SER A 81 9.76 -13.81 3.45
C SER A 81 10.07 -14.49 2.12
N ILE A 82 11.05 -15.39 2.10
CA ILE A 82 11.37 -16.20 0.91
C ILE A 82 10.18 -17.11 0.54
N GLU A 83 9.59 -17.79 1.52
CA GLU A 83 8.40 -18.61 1.31
C GLU A 83 7.26 -17.79 0.69
N LEU A 84 7.01 -16.58 1.22
CA LEU A 84 5.96 -15.68 0.72
C LEU A 84 6.27 -15.21 -0.70
N ASP A 85 7.52 -14.84 -0.99
CA ASP A 85 7.94 -14.39 -2.33
C ASP A 85 7.79 -15.52 -3.37
N ILE A 86 8.14 -16.75 -3.01
CA ILE A 86 7.94 -17.93 -3.87
C ILE A 86 6.43 -18.15 -4.11
N LYS A 87 5.61 -18.12 -3.07
CA LYS A 87 4.17 -18.31 -3.19
C LYS A 87 3.53 -17.27 -4.12
N ILE A 88 3.84 -15.98 -3.94
CA ILE A 88 3.25 -14.93 -4.76
C ILE A 88 3.68 -15.05 -6.22
N LEU A 89 4.93 -15.42 -6.49
CA LEU A 89 5.44 -15.64 -7.83
C LEU A 89 4.64 -16.73 -8.55
N PHE A 90 4.43 -17.88 -7.92
CA PHE A 90 3.71 -18.99 -8.55
C PHE A 90 2.21 -18.72 -8.69
N PHE A 91 1.56 -18.17 -7.66
CA PHE A 91 0.11 -17.99 -7.65
C PHE A 91 -0.36 -16.76 -8.43
N CYS A 92 0.33 -15.63 -8.31
CA CYS A 92 -0.16 -14.35 -8.85
C CYS A 92 0.49 -13.96 -10.16
N SER A 93 1.80 -13.77 -10.19
CA SER A 93 2.48 -13.16 -11.34
C SER A 93 2.87 -14.17 -12.41
N GLY A 94 3.33 -15.36 -11.99
CA GLY A 94 3.97 -16.33 -12.86
C GLY A 94 5.28 -15.82 -13.47
N ILE A 95 6.09 -16.75 -13.91
CA ILE A 95 7.44 -16.46 -14.43
C ILE A 95 7.40 -15.48 -15.61
N LYS A 96 6.38 -15.57 -16.47
CA LYS A 96 6.25 -14.70 -17.66
C LYS A 96 6.07 -13.21 -17.35
N LYS A 97 5.49 -12.86 -16.19
CA LYS A 97 5.31 -11.46 -15.77
C LYS A 97 6.40 -10.97 -14.80
N LEU A 98 7.24 -11.87 -14.28
CA LEU A 98 8.23 -11.55 -13.27
C LEU A 98 9.16 -10.39 -13.70
N SER A 99 9.70 -10.43 -14.92
CA SER A 99 10.56 -9.36 -15.42
C SER A 99 9.88 -8.00 -15.48
N LYS A 100 8.57 -7.98 -15.85
CA LYS A 100 7.77 -6.75 -15.86
C LYS A 100 7.52 -6.21 -14.45
N VAL A 101 7.24 -7.10 -13.50
CA VAL A 101 7.04 -6.72 -12.09
C VAL A 101 8.34 -6.18 -11.49
N LEU A 102 9.47 -6.85 -11.72
CA LEU A 102 10.78 -6.40 -11.22
C LEU A 102 11.17 -5.03 -11.80
N LYS A 103 11.00 -4.82 -13.11
CA LYS A 103 11.24 -3.50 -13.75
C LYS A 103 10.33 -2.40 -13.17
N ARG A 104 9.07 -2.73 -12.86
CA ARG A 104 8.16 -1.79 -12.19
C ARG A 104 8.66 -1.43 -10.80
N GLU A 105 9.03 -2.42 -9.99
CA GLU A 105 9.54 -2.19 -8.63
C GLU A 105 10.84 -1.39 -8.63
N GLU A 106 11.73 -1.64 -9.59
CA GLU A 106 12.94 -0.85 -9.80
C GLU A 106 12.61 0.61 -10.14
N ALA A 107 11.74 0.84 -11.13
CA ALA A 107 11.31 2.18 -11.53
C ALA A 107 10.61 2.95 -10.41
N ILE A 108 9.91 2.28 -9.49
CA ILE A 108 9.31 2.91 -8.31
C ILE A 108 10.39 3.28 -7.31
N ARG A 109 11.34 2.38 -7.06
CA ARG A 109 12.41 2.56 -6.08
C ARG A 109 13.29 3.78 -6.36
N ASP A 110 13.51 4.13 -7.63
CA ASP A 110 14.27 5.30 -8.03
C ASP A 110 13.68 6.63 -7.53
N PHE A 111 12.40 6.64 -7.16
CA PHE A 111 11.69 7.82 -6.62
C PHE A 111 11.41 7.72 -5.12
N HIS A 112 11.84 6.65 -4.46
CA HIS A 112 11.79 6.54 -3.01
C HIS A 112 13.09 7.06 -2.40
N PRO A 113 13.06 7.65 -1.20
CA PRO A 113 14.28 8.14 -0.55
C PRO A 113 15.17 6.99 -0.07
N GLU A 114 16.46 7.24 -0.02
CA GLU A 114 17.41 6.30 0.64
C GLU A 114 17.23 6.26 2.16
N ASN A 115 16.74 7.38 2.73
CA ASN A 115 16.45 7.49 4.15
C ASN A 115 15.20 6.69 4.56
N LYS A 116 15.00 6.54 5.87
CA LYS A 116 13.82 5.86 6.42
C LYS A 116 12.52 6.55 6.01
N TYR A 117 11.56 5.77 5.55
CA TYR A 117 10.22 6.20 5.21
C TYR A 117 9.20 5.10 5.49
N ALA A 118 7.93 5.48 5.53
CA ALA A 118 6.80 4.57 5.58
C ALA A 118 6.17 4.46 4.19
N HIS A 119 6.04 3.25 3.67
CA HIS A 119 5.39 2.97 2.41
C HIS A 119 3.95 2.53 2.67
N LEU A 120 2.98 3.42 2.42
CA LEU A 120 1.56 3.06 2.43
C LEU A 120 1.26 2.22 1.19
N TRP A 121 1.43 0.92 1.32
CA TRP A 121 1.34 -0.03 0.21
C TRP A 121 -0.09 -0.25 -0.25
N PHE A 122 -1.03 -0.40 0.70
CA PHE A 122 -2.45 -0.51 0.41
C PHE A 122 -3.27 0.28 1.43
N LEU A 123 -4.29 0.98 0.96
CA LEU A 123 -5.37 1.56 1.76
C LEU A 123 -6.69 1.25 1.07
N GLY A 124 -7.52 0.45 1.71
CA GLY A 124 -8.80 0.02 1.17
C GLY A 124 -9.96 0.25 2.12
N VAL A 125 -11.13 0.53 1.53
CA VAL A 125 -12.41 0.63 2.21
C VAL A 125 -13.38 -0.30 1.49
N LEU A 126 -14.19 -1.05 2.22
CA LEU A 126 -15.23 -1.89 1.62
C LEU A 126 -16.07 -1.07 0.62
N PRO A 127 -16.37 -1.56 -0.59
CA PRO A 127 -17.04 -0.79 -1.63
C PRO A 127 -18.32 -0.11 -1.17
N GLN A 128 -19.16 -0.79 -0.39
CA GLN A 128 -20.41 -0.26 0.16
C GLN A 128 -20.22 0.79 1.28
N GLU A 129 -18.98 0.93 1.78
CA GLU A 129 -18.63 1.87 2.85
C GLU A 129 -17.77 3.04 2.33
N GLN A 130 -17.44 3.04 1.04
CA GLN A 130 -16.71 4.15 0.42
C GLN A 130 -17.53 5.44 0.44
N ARG A 131 -16.83 6.59 0.36
CA ARG A 131 -17.40 7.95 0.42
C ARG A 131 -18.07 8.32 1.74
N LYS A 132 -17.96 7.47 2.79
CA LYS A 132 -18.49 7.72 4.15
C LYS A 132 -17.40 8.21 5.13
N GLY A 133 -16.23 8.63 4.63
CA GLY A 133 -15.15 9.20 5.45
C GLY A 133 -14.16 8.19 6.03
N TYR A 134 -14.40 6.88 5.94
CA TYR A 134 -13.52 5.86 6.52
C TYR A 134 -12.05 5.95 6.05
N GLY A 135 -11.84 6.10 4.74
CA GLY A 135 -10.49 6.24 4.17
C GLY A 135 -9.80 7.50 4.65
N SER A 136 -10.53 8.62 4.72
CA SER A 136 -9.99 9.91 5.18
C SER A 136 -9.62 9.87 6.66
N LYS A 137 -10.47 9.28 7.51
CA LYS A 137 -10.19 9.10 8.93
C LYS A 137 -8.95 8.22 9.12
N LEU A 138 -8.88 7.06 8.48
CA LEU A 138 -7.76 6.14 8.59
C LEU A 138 -6.45 6.78 8.11
N LEU A 139 -6.46 7.47 6.96
CA LEU A 139 -5.30 8.15 6.42
C LEU A 139 -4.82 9.30 7.31
N ALA A 140 -5.74 10.07 7.89
CA ALA A 140 -5.41 11.17 8.80
C ALA A 140 -4.75 10.65 10.09
N GLU A 141 -5.33 9.63 10.74
CA GLU A 141 -4.79 9.00 11.94
C GLU A 141 -3.42 8.39 11.69
N LEU A 142 -3.27 7.69 10.55
CA LEU A 142 -2.01 7.10 10.10
C LEU A 142 -0.94 8.16 9.90
N THR A 143 -1.22 9.19 9.11
CA THR A 143 -0.23 10.25 8.84
C THR A 143 0.13 11.03 10.10
N ALA A 144 -0.80 11.24 11.02
CA ALA A 144 -0.51 11.83 12.33
C ALA A 144 0.44 10.96 13.17
N SER A 145 0.25 9.62 13.16
CA SER A 145 1.13 8.68 13.84
C SER A 145 2.56 8.73 13.27
N TYR A 146 2.72 8.71 11.94
CA TYR A 146 4.03 8.78 11.30
C TYR A 146 4.69 10.16 11.43
N SER A 147 3.90 11.24 11.50
CA SER A 147 4.42 12.58 11.81
C SER A 147 5.14 12.63 13.16
N LYS A 148 4.56 12.04 14.20
CA LYS A 148 5.19 11.93 15.52
C LYS A 148 6.50 11.13 15.50
N ARG A 149 6.68 10.26 14.52
CA ARG A 149 7.87 9.41 14.33
C ARG A 149 8.88 10.05 13.37
N HIS A 150 8.61 11.26 12.84
CA HIS A 150 9.42 11.96 11.84
C HIS A 150 9.72 11.09 10.59
N LEU A 151 8.74 10.30 10.15
CA LEU A 151 8.85 9.44 8.97
C LEU A 151 7.95 9.98 7.84
N PRO A 152 8.49 10.34 6.68
CA PRO A 152 7.69 10.68 5.51
C PRO A 152 6.91 9.45 5.04
N VAL A 153 5.72 9.71 4.47
CA VAL A 153 4.87 8.65 3.92
C VAL A 153 4.87 8.72 2.41
N TYR A 154 5.21 7.61 1.76
CA TYR A 154 5.14 7.43 0.32
C TYR A 154 4.04 6.45 -0.05
N LEU A 155 3.43 6.65 -1.21
CA LEU A 155 2.44 5.73 -1.76
C LEU A 155 2.43 5.80 -3.28
N GLU A 156 1.86 4.77 -3.93
CA GLU A 156 1.54 4.77 -5.34
C GLU A 156 0.03 4.60 -5.54
N THR A 157 -0.50 5.27 -6.56
CA THR A 157 -1.87 5.05 -7.02
C THR A 157 -1.95 5.00 -8.54
N SER A 158 -2.72 4.05 -9.07
CA SER A 158 -3.05 4.00 -10.50
C SER A 158 -4.36 4.71 -10.84
N THR A 159 -5.03 5.26 -9.82
CA THR A 159 -6.35 5.89 -9.94
C THR A 159 -6.19 7.41 -9.93
N ARG A 160 -6.21 8.03 -11.12
CA ARG A 160 -6.06 9.49 -11.27
C ARG A 160 -7.09 10.29 -10.46
N SER A 161 -8.32 9.81 -10.35
CA SER A 161 -9.38 10.47 -9.56
C SER A 161 -9.09 10.52 -8.06
N ASN A 162 -8.11 9.76 -7.54
CA ASN A 162 -7.70 9.82 -6.15
C ASN A 162 -6.67 10.95 -5.89
N LEU A 163 -6.04 11.53 -6.92
CA LEU A 163 -5.02 12.58 -6.74
C LEU A 163 -5.55 13.79 -5.97
N PRO A 164 -6.73 14.37 -6.29
CA PRO A 164 -7.26 15.49 -5.52
C PRO A 164 -7.58 15.11 -4.06
N TRP A 165 -7.96 13.85 -3.80
CA TRP A 165 -8.21 13.38 -2.45
C TRP A 165 -6.91 13.27 -1.65
N TYR A 166 -5.85 12.70 -2.20
CA TYR A 166 -4.53 12.66 -1.57
C TYR A 166 -3.96 14.07 -1.34
N ALA A 167 -4.13 14.99 -2.31
CA ALA A 167 -3.67 16.38 -2.17
C ALA A 167 -4.34 17.08 -0.97
N ARG A 168 -5.65 16.89 -0.76
CA ARG A 168 -6.37 17.41 0.43
C ARG A 168 -5.85 16.83 1.75
N HIS A 169 -5.19 15.67 1.72
CA HIS A 169 -4.54 15.07 2.89
C HIS A 169 -3.04 15.45 2.99
N GLY A 170 -2.57 16.40 2.17
CA GLY A 170 -1.22 16.94 2.22
C GLY A 170 -0.18 16.10 1.48
N PHE A 171 -0.60 15.20 0.59
CA PHE A 171 0.32 14.50 -0.30
C PHE A 171 0.62 15.32 -1.55
N THR A 172 1.86 15.30 -2.00
CA THR A 172 2.33 15.92 -3.24
C THR A 172 2.73 14.85 -4.26
N LEU A 173 2.49 15.11 -5.54
CA LEU A 173 2.92 14.25 -6.64
C LEU A 173 4.43 14.36 -6.82
N VAL A 174 5.13 13.23 -6.75
CA VAL A 174 6.56 13.11 -7.02
C VAL A 174 6.81 12.81 -8.50
N LYS A 175 6.09 11.80 -9.03
CA LYS A 175 6.27 11.32 -10.41
C LYS A 175 5.03 10.61 -10.94
N GLU A 176 4.82 10.71 -12.25
CA GLU A 176 3.94 9.83 -13.02
C GLU A 176 4.81 8.88 -13.85
N LEU A 177 4.65 7.57 -13.63
CA LEU A 177 5.27 6.50 -14.42
C LEU A 177 4.26 5.95 -15.43
N ARG A 178 4.72 5.70 -16.66
CA ARG A 178 3.92 5.09 -17.73
C ARG A 178 4.37 3.64 -17.95
N LEU A 179 3.58 2.70 -17.42
CA LEU A 179 3.88 1.26 -17.41
C LEU A 179 2.86 0.43 -18.23
N GLY A 180 2.29 1.04 -19.32
CA GLY A 180 1.08 0.55 -19.96
C GLY A 180 -0.20 0.99 -19.23
N TYR A 181 -0.05 1.62 -18.10
CA TYR A 181 -1.02 2.38 -17.32
C TYR A 181 -0.27 3.50 -16.59
N SER A 182 -0.99 4.53 -16.12
CA SER A 182 -0.36 5.57 -15.30
C SER A 182 -0.26 5.12 -13.86
N LEU A 183 0.92 5.24 -13.26
CA LEU A 183 1.18 5.05 -11.84
C LEU A 183 1.73 6.35 -11.27
N PHE A 184 1.03 6.90 -10.29
CA PHE A 184 1.39 8.16 -9.64
C PHE A 184 2.08 7.86 -8.32
N ILE A 185 3.31 8.35 -8.14
CA ILE A 185 4.07 8.27 -6.89
C ILE A 185 3.82 9.56 -6.14
N LEU A 186 3.34 9.43 -4.91
CA LEU A 186 3.04 10.57 -4.04
C LEU A 186 3.83 10.45 -2.74
N LYS A 187 4.15 11.62 -2.16
CA LYS A 187 4.77 11.71 -0.84
C LYS A 187 4.03 12.69 0.05
N LYS A 188 4.10 12.46 1.33
CA LYS A 188 3.79 13.43 2.37
C LYS A 188 5.01 13.59 3.28
N ASP A 189 5.66 14.74 3.18
CA ASP A 189 6.75 15.13 4.09
C ASP A 189 6.12 15.55 5.42
N LEU A 190 6.52 14.88 6.50
CA LEU A 190 5.94 15.12 7.83
C LEU A 190 6.83 16.02 8.69
N THR A 191 7.95 16.48 8.12
CA THR A 191 8.94 17.32 8.79
C THR A 191 8.61 18.82 8.76
N LEU A 192 7.63 19.27 7.98
CA LEU A 192 7.38 20.69 7.75
C LEU A 192 6.59 21.42 8.85
N TYR A 193 6.06 20.73 9.86
CA TYR A 193 5.28 21.40 10.92
C TYR A 193 6.11 22.15 11.98
N HIS A 194 7.44 21.97 12.00
CA HIS A 194 8.30 22.68 12.98
C HIS A 194 9.01 23.93 12.46
N ALA A 195 8.91 24.24 11.15
CA ALA A 195 9.55 25.44 10.59
C ALA A 195 8.76 26.74 10.85
N PHE A 196 7.47 26.67 11.18
CA PHE A 196 6.62 27.83 11.43
C PHE A 196 6.30 28.11 12.90
N ALA A 197 6.82 27.33 13.84
CA ALA A 197 6.59 27.52 15.26
C ALA A 197 7.77 28.22 15.99
N ARG A 198 8.72 28.79 15.26
CA ARG A 198 9.81 29.63 15.79
C ARG A 198 9.81 30.97 15.06
N ASN A 199 8.84 31.79 15.40
CA ASN A 199 8.92 33.26 15.31
C ASN A 199 8.03 33.84 16.41
#